data_bf54be7b71273cb82032576ad33bf226
#
_entry.id   bf54be7b71273cb82032576ad33bf226
#
_cell.length_a   1.000
_cell.length_b   1.000
_cell.length_c   1.000
_cell.angle_alpha   90.00
_cell.angle_beta   90.00
_cell.angle_gamma   90.00
#
_symmetry.space_group_name_H-M   'P 1'
#
loop_
_entity.id
_entity.type
_entity.pdbx_description
1 polymer ?
#
loop_
_entity_poly.entity_id
_entity_poly.type
_entity_poly.pdbx_seq_one_letter_code
_entity_poly.pdbx_strand_id
1 'polypeptide(L)'
;MKRIRVISLAVIAALSLTVTSFAAEKSPQQSAAAYLSEAGIMLGNESSDMMLEQGLTRAQMAALLTRIVTDPEQFETDSAFYRSLCSFTDVPEWAKSYVGYCVANNLVAGYGNGRYGSNDPVTSAAACTVMLRCLNDVDAVWDYQSACRTAVQLGLAAEETVADAEITRGNMAVLICHTLARRGYDVKLSETAQPNLSVNGTSDAAAVQETAE
;
A
#
# COMPACT_ATOMS: atom_id res chain seq x y z
N MET A 1 8.68 -83.45 28.31
CA MET A 1 8.43 -82.14 28.91
C MET A 1 8.86 -81.10 27.87
N LYS A 2 7.91 -80.54 27.05
CA LYS A 2 8.16 -79.55 26.00
C LYS A 2 7.89 -78.17 26.58
N ARG A 3 8.93 -77.30 26.60
CA ARG A 3 8.84 -75.89 27.02
C ARG A 3 8.34 -75.03 25.82
N ILE A 4 7.16 -74.48 25.96
CA ILE A 4 6.57 -73.56 25.02
C ILE A 4 7.20 -72.20 25.30
N ARG A 5 7.90 -71.62 24.28
CA ARG A 5 8.40 -70.23 24.31
C ARG A 5 7.29 -69.37 23.79
N VAL A 6 6.78 -68.46 24.61
CA VAL A 6 5.85 -67.41 24.24
C VAL A 6 6.71 -66.23 23.64
N ILE A 7 6.54 -65.98 22.36
CA ILE A 7 7.15 -64.85 21.71
C ILE A 7 6.17 -63.69 21.87
N SER A 8 6.51 -62.71 22.72
CA SER A 8 5.78 -61.48 22.83
C SER A 8 6.13 -60.57 21.62
N LEU A 9 5.14 -60.39 20.75
CA LEU A 9 5.23 -59.46 19.62
C LEU A 9 4.91 -58.04 20.14
N ALA A 10 5.95 -57.23 20.39
CA ALA A 10 5.77 -55.82 20.72
C ALA A 10 5.47 -55.07 19.44
N VAL A 11 4.22 -54.66 19.25
CA VAL A 11 3.81 -53.72 18.17
C VAL A 11 4.22 -52.34 18.60
N ILE A 12 5.31 -51.86 18.04
CA ILE A 12 5.70 -50.44 18.14
C ILE A 12 4.84 -49.67 17.15
N ALA A 13 3.77 -49.04 17.62
CA ALA A 13 3.01 -48.04 16.85
C ALA A 13 3.89 -46.79 16.71
N ALA A 14 4.55 -46.62 15.56
CA ALA A 14 5.20 -45.41 15.18
C ALA A 14 4.13 -44.33 14.89
N LEU A 15 3.89 -43.47 15.88
CA LEU A 15 3.04 -42.30 15.74
C LEU A 15 3.84 -41.30 14.90
N SER A 16 3.66 -41.34 13.58
CA SER A 16 4.19 -40.32 12.67
C SER A 16 3.43 -39.01 12.92
N LEU A 17 4.01 -38.10 13.73
CA LEU A 17 3.61 -36.70 13.78
C LEU A 17 3.93 -36.11 12.43
N THR A 18 2.95 -36.00 11.56
CA THR A 18 3.01 -35.12 10.40
C THR A 18 2.96 -33.67 10.91
N VAL A 19 4.12 -33.07 11.08
CA VAL A 19 4.22 -31.63 11.27
C VAL A 19 3.79 -31.00 9.96
N THR A 20 2.50 -30.69 9.83
CA THR A 20 2.04 -29.78 8.78
C THR A 20 2.66 -28.43 9.10
N SER A 21 3.71 -28.07 8.35
CA SER A 21 4.25 -26.73 8.36
C SER A 21 3.14 -25.82 7.82
N PHE A 22 2.40 -25.20 8.72
CA PHE A 22 1.54 -24.07 8.37
C PHE A 22 2.50 -22.95 7.97
N ALA A 23 2.67 -22.72 6.68
CA ALA A 23 3.27 -21.47 6.20
C ALA A 23 2.39 -20.36 6.76
N ALA A 24 2.93 -19.53 7.65
CA ALA A 24 2.21 -18.40 8.20
C ALA A 24 1.72 -17.53 7.02
N GLU A 25 0.42 -17.34 6.94
CA GLU A 25 -0.18 -16.49 5.92
C GLU A 25 0.38 -15.08 6.07
N LYS A 26 0.82 -14.47 4.95
CA LYS A 26 1.37 -13.12 4.98
C LYS A 26 0.29 -12.14 5.40
N SER A 27 0.63 -11.21 6.27
CA SER A 27 -0.30 -10.12 6.61
C SER A 27 -0.61 -9.27 5.36
N PRO A 28 -1.72 -8.51 5.36
CA PRO A 28 -2.02 -7.54 4.31
C PRO A 28 -0.84 -6.61 4.01
N GLN A 29 -0.18 -6.11 5.05
CA GLN A 29 0.98 -5.23 4.94
C GLN A 29 2.18 -5.93 4.27
N GLN A 30 2.45 -7.18 4.65
CA GLN A 30 3.53 -7.98 4.06
C GLN A 30 3.25 -8.30 2.59
N SER A 31 2.00 -8.63 2.24
CA SER A 31 1.59 -8.91 0.87
C SER A 31 1.68 -7.67 -0.02
N ALA A 32 1.19 -6.54 0.48
CA ALA A 32 1.25 -5.26 -0.22
C ALA A 32 2.70 -4.79 -0.42
N ALA A 33 3.52 -4.86 0.63
CA ALA A 33 4.93 -4.47 0.54
C ALA A 33 5.72 -5.36 -0.42
N ALA A 34 5.46 -6.67 -0.46
CA ALA A 34 6.08 -7.58 -1.41
C ALA A 34 5.74 -7.21 -2.86
N TYR A 35 4.45 -6.94 -3.14
CA TYR A 35 4.01 -6.47 -4.47
C TYR A 35 4.70 -5.16 -4.87
N LEU A 36 4.72 -4.17 -3.97
CA LEU A 36 5.34 -2.87 -4.26
C LEU A 36 6.87 -2.94 -4.38
N SER A 37 7.51 -3.90 -3.69
CA SER A 37 8.94 -4.15 -3.81
C SER A 37 9.28 -4.76 -5.17
N GLU A 38 8.51 -5.74 -5.63
CA GLU A 38 8.65 -6.35 -6.95
C GLU A 38 8.43 -5.32 -8.07
N ALA A 39 7.49 -4.41 -7.88
CA ALA A 39 7.24 -3.28 -8.79
C ALA A 39 8.28 -2.15 -8.71
N GLY A 40 9.28 -2.23 -7.83
CA GLY A 40 10.29 -1.18 -7.64
C GLY A 40 9.77 0.10 -6.97
N ILE A 41 8.54 0.08 -6.44
CA ILE A 41 7.89 1.25 -5.84
C ILE A 41 8.38 1.44 -4.40
N MET A 42 8.33 0.39 -3.57
CA MET A 42 8.77 0.42 -2.18
C MET A 42 10.06 -0.37 -2.00
N LEU A 43 11.11 0.29 -1.52
CA LEU A 43 12.41 -0.34 -1.30
C LEU A 43 12.63 -0.57 0.20
N GLY A 44 13.19 -1.74 0.53
CA GLY A 44 13.69 -2.04 1.87
C GLY A 44 15.02 -1.33 2.18
N ASN A 45 15.54 -1.58 3.38
CA ASN A 45 16.90 -1.16 3.74
C ASN A 45 17.94 -2.07 3.06
N GLU A 46 19.23 -1.86 3.38
CA GLU A 46 20.36 -2.65 2.85
C GLU A 46 20.23 -4.17 3.12
N SER A 47 19.49 -4.55 4.15
CA SER A 47 19.18 -5.95 4.50
C SER A 47 17.89 -6.44 3.86
N SER A 48 17.29 -5.69 2.94
CA SER A 48 16.00 -5.97 2.30
C SER A 48 14.80 -6.02 3.27
N ASP A 49 14.97 -5.52 4.51
CA ASP A 49 13.86 -5.36 5.45
C ASP A 49 12.99 -4.17 5.03
N MET A 50 11.68 -4.40 4.88
CA MET A 50 10.71 -3.38 4.48
C MET A 50 10.33 -2.44 5.63
N MET A 51 10.72 -2.75 6.87
CA MET A 51 10.48 -1.93 8.07
C MET A 51 9.01 -1.53 8.24
N LEU A 52 8.10 -2.50 8.10
CA LEU A 52 6.66 -2.25 7.94
C LEU A 52 6.01 -1.52 9.12
N GLU A 53 6.54 -1.69 10.32
CA GLU A 53 6.05 -1.05 11.55
C GLU A 53 6.59 0.37 11.75
N GLN A 54 7.55 0.80 10.95
CA GLN A 54 8.09 2.15 11.05
C GLN A 54 7.21 3.16 10.33
N GLY A 55 7.13 4.38 10.86
CA GLY A 55 6.52 5.52 10.18
C GLY A 55 7.28 5.91 8.93
N LEU A 56 6.64 6.71 8.09
CA LEU A 56 7.21 7.33 6.91
C LEU A 56 7.55 8.79 7.17
N THR A 57 8.65 9.26 6.61
CA THR A 57 8.88 10.70 6.50
C THR A 57 8.21 11.26 5.24
N ARG A 58 7.96 12.58 5.23
CA ARG A 58 7.38 13.26 4.07
C ARG A 58 8.25 13.15 2.81
N ALA A 59 9.58 13.17 2.95
CA ALA A 59 10.48 12.95 1.83
C ALA A 59 10.37 11.52 1.25
N GLN A 60 10.26 10.51 2.11
CA GLN A 60 10.04 9.12 1.68
C GLN A 60 8.68 8.95 0.99
N MET A 61 7.63 9.59 1.49
CA MET A 61 6.32 9.60 0.83
C MET A 61 6.40 10.22 -0.58
N ALA A 62 7.10 11.34 -0.75
CA ALA A 62 7.28 11.94 -2.08
C ALA A 62 7.96 10.98 -3.06
N ALA A 63 8.95 10.20 -2.62
CA ALA A 63 9.58 9.20 -3.45
C ALA A 63 8.62 8.06 -3.84
N LEU A 64 7.79 7.58 -2.92
CA LEU A 64 6.76 6.58 -3.22
C LEU A 64 5.74 7.12 -4.23
N LEU A 65 5.21 8.33 -3.99
CA LEU A 65 4.25 8.98 -4.90
C LEU A 65 4.78 9.08 -6.32
N THR A 66 5.99 9.60 -6.48
CA THR A 66 6.62 9.73 -7.79
C THR A 66 6.70 8.38 -8.50
N ARG A 67 7.15 7.32 -7.82
CA ARG A 67 7.26 5.98 -8.40
C ARG A 67 5.92 5.35 -8.79
N ILE A 68 4.82 5.77 -8.15
CA ILE A 68 3.47 5.30 -8.48
C ILE A 68 2.92 5.95 -9.74
N VAL A 69 3.26 7.22 -9.98
CA VAL A 69 2.60 8.05 -11.00
C VAL A 69 3.46 8.35 -12.20
N THR A 70 4.74 7.96 -12.20
CA THR A 70 5.67 8.19 -13.30
C THR A 70 6.17 6.89 -13.91
N ASP A 71 6.58 6.97 -15.17
CA ASP A 71 7.47 5.99 -15.76
C ASP A 71 8.90 6.18 -15.20
N PRO A 72 9.58 5.12 -14.72
CA PRO A 72 10.90 5.24 -14.11
C PRO A 72 11.98 5.79 -15.03
N GLU A 73 11.99 5.40 -16.32
CA GLU A 73 13.01 5.84 -17.29
C GLU A 73 12.81 7.31 -17.63
N GLN A 74 11.55 7.72 -17.82
CA GLN A 74 11.20 9.12 -18.06
C GLN A 74 11.54 10.01 -16.85
N PHE A 75 11.21 9.54 -15.62
CA PHE A 75 11.54 10.28 -14.41
C PHE A 75 13.05 10.46 -14.23
N GLU A 76 13.84 9.41 -14.50
CA GLU A 76 15.30 9.52 -14.41
C GLU A 76 15.86 10.55 -15.41
N THR A 77 15.35 10.54 -16.64
CA THR A 77 15.71 11.49 -17.69
C THR A 77 15.43 12.92 -17.26
N ASP A 78 14.28 13.18 -16.62
CA ASP A 78 13.83 14.51 -16.21
C ASP A 78 14.24 14.88 -14.78
N SER A 79 14.99 14.02 -14.07
CA SER A 79 15.29 14.18 -12.65
C SER A 79 15.99 15.49 -12.31
N ALA A 80 16.92 15.95 -13.18
CA ALA A 80 17.61 17.23 -13.02
C ALA A 80 16.65 18.42 -13.14
N PHE A 81 15.66 18.34 -14.03
CA PHE A 81 14.62 19.37 -14.16
C PHE A 81 13.77 19.43 -12.88
N TYR A 82 13.24 18.30 -12.40
CA TYR A 82 12.44 18.28 -11.18
C TYR A 82 13.24 18.70 -9.95
N ARG A 83 14.53 18.34 -9.87
CA ARG A 83 15.43 18.83 -8.82
C ARG A 83 15.48 20.36 -8.80
N SER A 84 15.55 21.02 -9.97
CA SER A 84 15.60 22.47 -10.07
C SER A 84 14.33 23.18 -9.62
N LEU A 85 13.18 22.48 -9.63
CA LEU A 85 11.90 22.97 -9.15
C LEU A 85 11.75 22.88 -7.62
N CYS A 86 12.62 22.12 -6.93
CA CYS A 86 12.59 21.99 -5.49
C CYS A 86 13.29 23.18 -4.82
N SER A 87 12.52 24.19 -4.44
CA SER A 87 13.02 25.41 -3.80
C SER A 87 13.13 25.31 -2.26
N PHE A 88 12.84 24.17 -1.67
CA PHE A 88 12.87 23.99 -0.22
C PHE A 88 14.30 23.81 0.31
N THR A 89 14.58 24.44 1.44
CA THR A 89 15.93 24.43 2.06
C THR A 89 16.20 23.22 2.92
N ASP A 90 15.15 22.52 3.38
CA ASP A 90 15.20 21.37 4.29
C ASP A 90 15.01 20.02 3.58
N VAL A 91 15.04 20.02 2.23
CA VAL A 91 14.96 18.78 1.45
C VAL A 91 16.37 18.24 1.20
N PRO A 92 16.68 17.00 1.65
CA PRO A 92 17.98 16.40 1.38
C PRO A 92 18.18 16.13 -0.11
N GLU A 93 19.43 16.10 -0.56
CA GLU A 93 19.78 16.06 -1.98
C GLU A 93 19.12 14.89 -2.74
N TRP A 94 19.07 13.69 -2.11
CA TRP A 94 18.46 12.51 -2.69
C TRP A 94 16.95 12.66 -2.96
N ALA A 95 16.26 13.53 -2.20
CA ALA A 95 14.80 13.69 -2.28
C ALA A 95 14.36 14.86 -3.17
N LYS A 96 15.27 15.72 -3.60
CA LYS A 96 14.91 16.96 -4.32
C LYS A 96 14.14 16.72 -5.61
N SER A 97 14.54 15.75 -6.42
CA SER A 97 13.81 15.44 -7.66
C SER A 97 12.41 14.91 -7.39
N TYR A 98 12.26 14.02 -6.39
CA TYR A 98 10.97 13.49 -5.99
C TYR A 98 10.02 14.57 -5.44
N VAL A 99 10.53 15.40 -4.53
CA VAL A 99 9.73 16.51 -3.96
C VAL A 99 9.39 17.54 -5.03
N GLY A 100 10.35 17.90 -5.90
CA GLY A 100 10.13 18.82 -7.00
C GLY A 100 9.06 18.33 -7.97
N TYR A 101 9.10 17.04 -8.34
CA TYR A 101 8.04 16.41 -9.13
C TYR A 101 6.67 16.51 -8.45
N CYS A 102 6.58 16.10 -7.19
CA CYS A 102 5.32 16.09 -6.46
C CYS A 102 4.72 17.49 -6.29
N VAL A 103 5.55 18.52 -6.09
CA VAL A 103 5.10 19.92 -5.98
C VAL A 103 4.62 20.44 -7.33
N ALA A 104 5.38 20.19 -8.41
CA ALA A 104 5.02 20.61 -9.76
C ALA A 104 3.67 20.03 -10.22
N ASN A 105 3.33 18.83 -9.75
CA ASN A 105 2.08 18.13 -10.07
C ASN A 105 0.99 18.29 -8.98
N ASN A 106 1.15 19.21 -8.02
CA ASN A 106 0.18 19.50 -6.94
C ASN A 106 -0.15 18.28 -6.04
N LEU A 107 0.70 17.26 -6.01
CA LEU A 107 0.52 16.08 -5.14
C LEU A 107 0.80 16.41 -3.69
N VAL A 108 1.80 17.24 -3.43
CA VAL A 108 2.19 17.70 -2.09
C VAL A 108 2.41 19.21 -2.07
N ALA A 109 2.45 19.78 -0.86
CA ALA A 109 2.80 21.18 -0.63
C ALA A 109 3.79 21.28 0.55
N GLY A 110 4.59 22.34 0.57
CA GLY A 110 5.39 22.72 1.74
C GLY A 110 4.57 23.47 2.78
N TYR A 111 5.20 23.74 3.94
CA TYR A 111 4.57 24.48 5.05
C TYR A 111 4.63 26.00 4.87
N GLY A 112 5.22 26.48 3.80
CA GLY A 112 5.57 27.89 3.62
C GLY A 112 7.00 28.22 4.09
N ASN A 113 7.42 29.46 3.93
CA ASN A 113 8.76 29.96 4.33
C ASN A 113 9.93 29.10 3.83
N GLY A 114 9.81 28.48 2.66
CA GLY A 114 10.85 27.64 2.08
C GLY A 114 11.05 26.29 2.76
N ARG A 115 10.13 25.84 3.62
CA ARG A 115 10.18 24.55 4.32
C ARG A 115 9.20 23.54 3.73
N TYR A 116 9.69 22.33 3.51
CA TYR A 116 8.90 21.16 3.14
C TYR A 116 8.54 20.26 4.33
N GLY A 117 9.38 20.20 5.34
CA GLY A 117 9.27 19.27 6.46
C GLY A 117 9.72 17.84 6.09
N SER A 118 10.88 17.71 5.42
CA SER A 118 11.36 16.44 4.84
C SER A 118 11.40 15.27 5.82
N ASN A 119 11.78 15.54 7.06
CA ASN A 119 11.93 14.52 8.12
C ASN A 119 10.68 14.39 9.02
N ASP A 120 9.67 15.21 8.79
CA ASP A 120 8.45 15.14 9.59
C ASP A 120 7.68 13.87 9.25
N PRO A 121 7.01 13.24 10.23
CA PRO A 121 6.22 12.04 9.99
C PRO A 121 5.00 12.33 9.09
N VAL A 122 4.61 11.33 8.32
CA VAL A 122 3.38 11.38 7.52
C VAL A 122 2.20 10.98 8.37
N THR A 123 1.22 11.87 8.53
CA THR A 123 -0.04 11.53 9.17
C THR A 123 -0.92 10.67 8.26
N SER A 124 -1.81 9.85 8.84
CA SER A 124 -2.79 9.07 8.07
C SER A 124 -3.67 9.96 7.18
N ALA A 125 -4.06 11.14 7.67
CA ALA A 125 -4.81 12.12 6.88
C ALA A 125 -4.00 12.65 5.68
N ALA A 126 -2.70 12.91 5.84
CA ALA A 126 -1.83 13.30 4.74
C ALA A 126 -1.68 12.18 3.70
N ALA A 127 -1.48 10.94 4.15
CA ALA A 127 -1.40 9.76 3.27
C ALA A 127 -2.68 9.58 2.45
N CYS A 128 -3.85 9.60 3.10
CA CYS A 128 -5.14 9.52 2.41
C CYS A 128 -5.34 10.68 1.43
N THR A 129 -5.00 11.91 1.82
CA THR A 129 -5.10 13.10 0.95
C THR A 129 -4.31 12.91 -0.35
N VAL A 130 -3.07 12.45 -0.28
CA VAL A 130 -2.24 12.28 -1.48
C VAL A 130 -2.72 11.12 -2.33
N MET A 131 -3.21 10.02 -1.74
CA MET A 131 -3.79 8.91 -2.49
C MET A 131 -5.09 9.29 -3.20
N LEU A 132 -5.96 10.08 -2.57
CA LEU A 132 -7.16 10.61 -3.21
C LEU A 132 -6.83 11.53 -4.39
N ARG A 133 -5.78 12.36 -4.28
CA ARG A 133 -5.28 13.17 -5.40
C ARG A 133 -4.74 12.33 -6.56
N CYS A 134 -4.18 11.16 -6.28
CA CYS A 134 -3.71 10.25 -7.32
C CYS A 134 -4.85 9.60 -8.12
N LEU A 135 -6.09 9.61 -7.64
CA LEU A 135 -7.24 9.03 -8.36
C LEU A 135 -7.78 9.93 -9.47
N ASN A 136 -7.64 11.24 -9.38
CA ASN A 136 -8.07 12.27 -10.35
C ASN A 136 -9.59 12.39 -10.58
N ASP A 137 -10.40 11.39 -10.24
CA ASP A 137 -11.82 11.26 -10.54
C ASP A 137 -12.67 10.86 -9.32
N VAL A 138 -12.36 11.46 -8.16
CA VAL A 138 -13.15 11.23 -6.94
C VAL A 138 -14.38 12.13 -6.98
N ASP A 139 -15.55 11.59 -7.30
CA ASP A 139 -16.84 12.30 -7.34
C ASP A 139 -17.33 12.79 -5.97
N ALA A 140 -16.58 12.56 -4.91
CA ALA A 140 -16.89 12.99 -3.56
C ALA A 140 -16.26 14.35 -3.23
N VAL A 141 -17.01 15.21 -2.55
CA VAL A 141 -16.45 16.43 -1.93
C VAL A 141 -15.69 16.01 -0.66
N TRP A 142 -14.39 16.24 -0.64
CA TRP A 142 -13.53 15.90 0.49
C TRP A 142 -12.49 16.99 0.76
N ASP A 143 -11.98 17.00 1.96
CA ASP A 143 -10.90 17.87 2.43
C ASP A 143 -9.90 17.06 3.28
N TYR A 144 -8.88 17.74 3.81
CA TYR A 144 -7.86 17.09 4.63
C TYR A 144 -8.45 16.39 5.87
N GLN A 145 -9.50 16.94 6.49
CA GLN A 145 -10.09 16.38 7.72
C GLN A 145 -10.97 15.16 7.43
N SER A 146 -11.59 15.11 6.26
CA SER A 146 -12.43 14.00 5.81
C SER A 146 -11.66 12.95 4.98
N ALA A 147 -10.39 13.19 4.64
CA ALA A 147 -9.62 12.35 3.74
C ALA A 147 -9.56 10.86 4.15
N CYS A 148 -9.32 10.55 5.43
CA CYS A 148 -9.33 9.17 5.91
C CYS A 148 -10.71 8.52 5.74
N ARG A 149 -11.79 9.20 6.14
CA ARG A 149 -13.16 8.70 5.96
C ARG A 149 -13.46 8.46 4.47
N THR A 150 -13.11 9.39 3.61
CA THR A 150 -13.32 9.25 2.16
C THR A 150 -12.51 8.07 1.60
N ALA A 151 -11.26 7.90 2.02
CA ALA A 151 -10.44 6.75 1.62
C ALA A 151 -11.08 5.42 2.04
N VAL A 152 -11.62 5.33 3.25
CA VAL A 152 -12.35 4.14 3.73
C VAL A 152 -13.63 3.90 2.92
N GLN A 153 -14.43 4.92 2.69
CA GLN A 153 -15.66 4.82 1.89
C GLN A 153 -15.40 4.37 0.45
N LEU A 154 -14.28 4.76 -0.12
CA LEU A 154 -13.86 4.35 -1.45
C LEU A 154 -13.16 2.98 -1.47
N GLY A 155 -13.00 2.31 -0.34
CA GLY A 155 -12.31 1.03 -0.23
C GLY A 155 -10.80 1.10 -0.45
N LEU A 156 -10.18 2.26 -0.28
CA LEU A 156 -8.72 2.42 -0.37
C LEU A 156 -8.02 1.98 0.90
N ALA A 157 -8.72 2.05 2.03
CA ALA A 157 -8.22 1.66 3.34
C ALA A 157 -9.33 1.05 4.18
N ALA A 158 -8.99 0.14 5.09
CA ALA A 158 -9.84 -0.22 6.21
C ALA A 158 -9.68 0.83 7.34
N GLU A 159 -10.64 0.91 8.26
CA GLU A 159 -10.57 1.89 9.35
C GLU A 159 -9.31 1.72 10.20
N GLU A 160 -8.93 0.48 10.49
CA GLU A 160 -7.71 0.15 11.24
C GLU A 160 -6.42 0.56 10.53
N THR A 161 -6.42 0.61 9.20
CA THR A 161 -5.25 1.04 8.41
C THR A 161 -4.91 2.52 8.62
N VAL A 162 -5.91 3.34 8.93
CA VAL A 162 -5.81 4.80 9.06
C VAL A 162 -6.23 5.31 10.43
N ALA A 163 -6.36 4.41 11.42
CA ALA A 163 -6.77 4.75 12.78
C ALA A 163 -5.72 5.56 13.54
N ASP A 164 -4.45 5.29 13.31
CA ASP A 164 -3.35 5.97 13.98
C ASP A 164 -3.11 7.36 13.39
N ALA A 165 -2.60 8.28 14.21
CA ALA A 165 -2.27 9.63 13.79
C ALA A 165 -1.20 9.65 12.69
N GLU A 166 -0.20 8.76 12.77
CA GLU A 166 0.89 8.59 11.82
C GLU A 166 0.76 7.25 11.10
N ILE A 167 0.95 7.25 9.78
CA ILE A 167 0.85 6.03 9.00
C ILE A 167 2.17 5.26 9.02
N THR A 168 2.09 3.93 9.23
CA THR A 168 3.25 3.05 9.09
C THR A 168 3.54 2.74 7.62
N ARG A 169 4.77 2.28 7.33
CA ARG A 169 5.15 1.84 5.97
C ARG A 169 4.27 0.68 5.48
N GLY A 170 3.90 -0.23 6.39
CA GLY A 170 3.00 -1.34 6.06
C GLY A 170 1.60 -0.87 5.68
N ASN A 171 1.02 0.03 6.46
CA ASN A 171 -0.30 0.60 6.17
C ASN A 171 -0.28 1.46 4.91
N MET A 172 0.81 2.21 4.68
CA MET A 172 0.99 2.95 3.43
C MET A 172 1.07 2.01 2.22
N ALA A 173 1.72 0.85 2.34
CA ALA A 173 1.77 -0.14 1.26
C ALA A 173 0.37 -0.65 0.89
N VAL A 174 -0.46 -0.96 1.89
CA VAL A 174 -1.86 -1.38 1.69
C VAL A 174 -2.64 -0.28 0.97
N LEU A 175 -2.57 0.96 1.45
CA LEU A 175 -3.26 2.11 0.88
C LEU A 175 -2.84 2.36 -0.59
N ILE A 176 -1.55 2.24 -0.91
CA ILE A 176 -1.05 2.35 -2.29
C ILE A 176 -1.63 1.23 -3.17
N CYS A 177 -1.57 -0.03 -2.73
CA CYS A 177 -2.06 -1.16 -3.51
C CYS A 177 -3.54 -1.02 -3.85
N HIS A 178 -4.38 -0.62 -2.89
CA HIS A 178 -5.81 -0.39 -3.16
C HIS A 178 -6.04 0.80 -4.10
N THR A 179 -5.23 1.87 -3.97
CA THR A 179 -5.29 3.01 -4.90
C THR A 179 -4.92 2.57 -6.33
N LEU A 180 -3.87 1.77 -6.49
CA LEU A 180 -3.46 1.22 -7.79
C LEU A 180 -4.54 0.31 -8.37
N ALA A 181 -5.12 -0.60 -7.57
CA ALA A 181 -6.21 -1.47 -8.01
C ALA A 181 -7.42 -0.65 -8.50
N ARG A 182 -7.80 0.41 -7.77
CA ARG A 182 -8.88 1.30 -8.20
C ARG A 182 -8.57 2.06 -9.49
N ARG A 183 -7.30 2.33 -9.78
CA ARG A 183 -6.85 2.90 -11.06
C ARG A 183 -6.81 1.88 -12.21
N GLY A 184 -7.19 0.61 -11.97
CA GLY A 184 -7.24 -0.46 -12.96
C GLY A 184 -5.95 -1.25 -13.13
N TYR A 185 -4.97 -1.10 -12.22
CA TYR A 185 -3.78 -1.95 -12.22
C TYR A 185 -4.12 -3.34 -11.65
N ASP A 186 -3.54 -4.40 -12.24
CA ASP A 186 -3.70 -5.78 -11.75
C ASP A 186 -2.84 -6.00 -10.49
N VAL A 187 -3.39 -5.64 -9.34
CA VAL A 187 -2.73 -5.78 -8.03
C VAL A 187 -3.14 -7.11 -7.41
N LYS A 188 -2.23 -8.08 -7.42
CA LYS A 188 -2.46 -9.41 -6.82
C LYS A 188 -2.04 -9.40 -5.35
N LEU A 189 -2.99 -9.16 -4.48
CA LEU A 189 -2.84 -9.31 -3.03
C LEU A 189 -3.43 -10.65 -2.59
N SER A 190 -2.95 -11.21 -1.46
CA SER A 190 -3.62 -12.34 -0.81
C SER A 190 -5.05 -11.95 -0.43
N GLU A 191 -5.99 -12.91 -0.42
CA GLU A 191 -7.42 -12.64 -0.14
C GLU A 191 -7.65 -11.90 1.18
N THR A 192 -6.78 -12.11 2.18
CA THR A 192 -6.81 -11.40 3.47
C THR A 192 -6.42 -9.92 3.38
N ALA A 193 -5.80 -9.49 2.29
CA ALA A 193 -5.37 -8.10 2.07
C ALA A 193 -6.41 -7.27 1.34
N GLN A 194 -7.50 -7.86 0.87
CA GLN A 194 -8.55 -7.13 0.15
C GLN A 194 -9.52 -6.47 1.14
N PRO A 195 -9.90 -5.19 0.93
CA PRO A 195 -10.95 -4.58 1.72
C PRO A 195 -12.25 -5.35 1.48
N ASN A 196 -13.03 -5.54 2.54
CA ASN A 196 -14.33 -6.21 2.49
C ASN A 196 -15.32 -5.32 1.73
N LEU A 197 -15.22 -5.32 0.40
CA LEU A 197 -16.16 -4.66 -0.49
C LEU A 197 -17.43 -5.52 -0.54
N SER A 198 -18.29 -5.40 0.47
CA SER A 198 -19.67 -5.82 0.32
C SER A 198 -20.35 -4.86 -0.68
N VAL A 199 -20.26 -5.23 -1.95
CA VAL A 199 -20.99 -4.57 -3.02
C VAL A 199 -22.47 -4.92 -2.83
N ASN A 200 -23.20 -4.14 -2.05
CA ASN A 200 -24.64 -4.08 -2.16
C ASN A 200 -24.97 -3.26 -3.41
N GLY A 201 -24.75 -3.88 -4.56
CA GLY A 201 -25.17 -3.38 -5.85
C GLY A 201 -26.15 -4.37 -6.45
N THR A 202 -27.40 -4.21 -6.12
CA THR A 202 -28.50 -4.79 -6.91
C THR A 202 -28.38 -4.24 -8.33
N SER A 203 -27.99 -5.11 -9.24
CA SER A 203 -28.12 -4.87 -10.67
C SER A 203 -29.60 -4.97 -11.03
N ASP A 204 -30.31 -3.85 -11.04
CA ASP A 204 -31.55 -3.74 -11.79
C ASP A 204 -31.22 -3.29 -13.22
N ALA A 205 -30.79 -4.27 -14.01
CA ALA A 205 -30.90 -4.17 -15.46
C ALA A 205 -32.32 -4.56 -15.86
N ALA A 206 -33.29 -3.64 -15.68
CA ALA A 206 -34.60 -3.78 -16.23
C ALA A 206 -34.60 -3.32 -17.68
N ALA A 207 -34.87 -4.27 -18.54
CA ALA A 207 -35.15 -4.18 -19.96
C ALA A 207 -35.97 -2.94 -20.34
N VAL A 208 -35.45 -2.12 -21.24
CA VAL A 208 -36.25 -1.25 -22.08
C VAL A 208 -36.60 -2.05 -23.33
N GLN A 209 -37.83 -2.59 -23.36
CA GLN A 209 -38.43 -3.08 -24.58
C GLN A 209 -38.82 -1.90 -25.48
N GLU A 210 -38.32 -1.96 -26.67
CA GLU A 210 -38.71 -1.27 -27.86
C GLU A 210 -40.19 -1.55 -28.14
N THR A 211 -41.02 -0.52 -28.24
CA THR A 211 -42.29 -0.59 -28.99
C THR A 211 -42.34 0.55 -29.99
N ALA A 212 -42.21 0.14 -31.25
CA ALA A 212 -42.56 0.94 -32.41
C ALA A 212 -44.09 1.10 -32.47
N GLU A 213 -44.58 2.32 -32.68
CA GLU A 213 -45.65 2.70 -33.63
C GLU A 213 -45.60 4.21 -33.86
#